data_e20eb5db01a91028de8d1bade4d23f6d
#
_entry.id   e20eb5db01a91028de8d1bade4d23f6d
#
_cell.length_a   1.000
_cell.length_b   1.000
_cell.length_c   1.000
_cell.angle_alpha   90.00
_cell.angle_beta   90.00
_cell.angle_gamma   90.00
#
_symmetry.space_group_name_H-M   'P 1'
#
loop_
_entity.id
_entity.type
_entity.pdbx_description
1 polymer ?
#
loop_
_entity_poly.entity_id
_entity_poly.type
_entity_poly.pdbx_seq_one_letter_code
_entity_poly.pdbx_strand_id
1 'polypeptide(L)'
;MAFIVILFCVVGGLLLSTLFAGASVVVFERQETAVGPITLTAALNPPTGSLGYGLMSGTRSATTSVPATGTKEVSRTASGVITVYNNYSTESQRLIARTRFEAPDGKIYRIQDSIDVPGATKSATGGQIPGSIQTTVYADAPGASYNRTGKTSYTLPALKGDPRFDTLYAEGEAISGGFIGPEPAVAEADLARAKVALEQGLAQAAQTALASQIPAGYLVVPGTLEITYSDITQTAGESNTALLSQTAT
;
A
#
# COMPACT_ATOMS: atom_id res chain seq x y z
N MET A 1 -89.49 -41.87 -58.39
CA MET A 1 -89.31 -41.56 -56.91
C MET A 1 -87.93 -41.94 -56.42
N ALA A 2 -87.35 -43.11 -56.67
CA ALA A 2 -86.05 -43.51 -56.16
C ALA A 2 -84.88 -42.60 -56.62
N PHE A 3 -84.91 -42.11 -57.88
CA PHE A 3 -83.81 -41.26 -58.41
C PHE A 3 -83.71 -39.87 -57.74
N ILE A 4 -84.86 -39.31 -57.34
CA ILE A 4 -84.94 -38.02 -56.66
C ILE A 4 -84.38 -38.11 -55.22
N VAL A 5 -84.65 -39.23 -54.56
CA VAL A 5 -84.15 -39.48 -53.22
C VAL A 5 -82.62 -39.67 -53.21
N ILE A 6 -82.05 -40.38 -54.18
CA ILE A 6 -80.61 -40.60 -54.32
C ILE A 6 -79.90 -39.25 -54.62
N LEU A 7 -80.51 -38.42 -55.50
CA LEU A 7 -79.95 -37.12 -55.80
C LEU A 7 -79.95 -36.21 -54.57
N PHE A 8 -81.01 -36.27 -53.75
CA PHE A 8 -81.07 -35.48 -52.51
C PHE A 8 -80.04 -35.96 -51.46
N CYS A 9 -79.80 -37.25 -51.36
CA CYS A 9 -78.80 -37.80 -50.49
C CYS A 9 -77.38 -37.44 -50.94
N VAL A 10 -77.10 -37.45 -52.25
CA VAL A 10 -75.77 -37.06 -52.77
C VAL A 10 -75.52 -35.57 -52.60
N VAL A 11 -76.50 -34.74 -52.90
CA VAL A 11 -76.39 -33.29 -52.73
C VAL A 11 -76.30 -32.91 -51.23
N GLY A 12 -77.09 -33.56 -50.38
CA GLY A 12 -77.03 -33.41 -48.92
C GLY A 12 -75.66 -33.81 -48.34
N GLY A 13 -75.12 -34.92 -48.82
CA GLY A 13 -73.80 -35.41 -48.42
C GLY A 13 -72.65 -34.47 -48.83
N LEU A 14 -72.76 -33.92 -50.07
CA LEU A 14 -71.79 -32.95 -50.54
C LEU A 14 -71.87 -31.62 -49.75
N LEU A 15 -73.08 -31.17 -49.43
CA LEU A 15 -73.25 -29.96 -48.59
C LEU A 15 -72.77 -30.15 -47.17
N LEU A 16 -73.03 -31.33 -46.57
CA LEU A 16 -72.49 -31.63 -45.25
C LEU A 16 -70.95 -31.71 -45.28
N SER A 17 -70.41 -32.37 -46.30
CA SER A 17 -68.92 -32.44 -46.43
C SER A 17 -68.24 -31.06 -46.53
N THR A 18 -68.89 -30.12 -47.21
CA THR A 18 -68.31 -28.75 -47.29
C THR A 18 -68.50 -27.92 -46.02
N LEU A 19 -69.61 -28.19 -45.27
CA LEU A 19 -69.89 -27.46 -44.02
C LEU A 19 -69.08 -27.98 -42.85
N PHE A 20 -68.65 -29.22 -42.85
CA PHE A 20 -67.87 -29.83 -41.78
C PHE A 20 -66.40 -30.06 -42.14
N ALA A 21 -65.92 -29.67 -43.33
CA ALA A 21 -64.53 -29.70 -43.73
C ALA A 21 -63.78 -28.46 -43.17
N GLY A 22 -63.64 -28.40 -41.88
CA GLY A 22 -62.81 -27.39 -41.21
C GLY A 22 -61.43 -28.00 -40.84
N ALA A 23 -60.37 -27.57 -41.46
CA ALA A 23 -59.02 -27.88 -41.03
C ALA A 23 -58.51 -26.74 -40.14
N SER A 24 -58.26 -26.99 -38.87
CA SER A 24 -57.53 -26.08 -38.01
C SER A 24 -56.08 -26.47 -38.02
N VAL A 25 -55.19 -25.52 -38.50
CA VAL A 25 -53.77 -25.72 -38.44
C VAL A 25 -53.27 -24.96 -37.17
N VAL A 26 -52.85 -25.73 -36.18
CA VAL A 26 -52.19 -25.17 -35.00
C VAL A 26 -50.69 -25.10 -35.31
N VAL A 27 -50.19 -23.88 -35.52
CA VAL A 27 -48.75 -23.64 -35.69
C VAL A 27 -48.14 -23.46 -34.29
N PHE A 28 -47.32 -24.41 -33.89
CA PHE A 28 -46.50 -24.25 -32.69
C PHE A 28 -45.25 -23.51 -33.08
N GLU A 29 -45.03 -22.36 -32.45
CA GLU A 29 -43.79 -21.64 -32.57
C GLU A 29 -42.68 -22.43 -31.86
N ARG A 30 -41.74 -22.95 -32.63
CA ARG A 30 -40.56 -23.63 -32.08
C ARG A 30 -39.50 -22.57 -31.79
N GLN A 31 -39.38 -22.19 -30.53
CA GLN A 31 -38.25 -21.39 -30.10
C GLN A 31 -37.02 -22.28 -30.01
N GLU A 32 -36.11 -22.17 -30.95
CA GLU A 32 -34.76 -22.74 -30.83
C GLU A 32 -33.86 -21.67 -30.24
N THR A 33 -33.39 -21.92 -29.01
CA THR A 33 -32.32 -21.10 -28.42
C THR A 33 -31.03 -21.44 -29.15
N ALA A 34 -30.59 -20.57 -30.04
CA ALA A 34 -29.27 -20.70 -30.64
C ALA A 34 -28.20 -20.46 -29.59
N VAL A 35 -27.59 -21.52 -29.06
CA VAL A 35 -26.45 -21.47 -28.18
C VAL A 35 -25.18 -21.56 -29.03
N GLY A 36 -24.65 -20.44 -29.41
CA GLY A 36 -23.37 -20.36 -30.13
C GLY A 36 -22.39 -19.41 -29.40
N PRO A 37 -21.08 -19.57 -29.56
CA PRO A 37 -20.12 -18.63 -29.03
C PRO A 37 -20.31 -17.28 -29.73
N ILE A 38 -20.69 -16.27 -28.96
CA ILE A 38 -20.78 -14.89 -29.44
C ILE A 38 -19.51 -14.18 -29.01
N THR A 39 -18.72 -13.69 -29.96
CA THR A 39 -17.58 -12.84 -29.69
C THR A 39 -18.03 -11.39 -29.63
N LEU A 40 -17.90 -10.78 -28.47
CA LEU A 40 -18.21 -9.36 -28.26
C LEU A 40 -16.89 -8.59 -28.06
N THR A 41 -16.77 -7.45 -28.73
CA THR A 41 -15.64 -6.53 -28.53
C THR A 41 -16.11 -5.37 -27.68
N ALA A 42 -15.42 -5.13 -26.56
CA ALA A 42 -15.69 -4.01 -25.67
C ALA A 42 -14.53 -2.99 -25.72
N ALA A 43 -14.84 -1.72 -25.51
CA ALA A 43 -13.86 -0.64 -25.46
C ALA A 43 -13.98 0.16 -24.16
N LEU A 44 -12.89 0.80 -23.73
CA LEU A 44 -12.88 1.64 -22.51
C LEU A 44 -13.77 2.89 -22.67
N ASN A 45 -13.80 3.47 -23.88
CA ASN A 45 -14.67 4.60 -24.24
C ASN A 45 -15.44 4.23 -25.51
N PRO A 46 -16.52 3.45 -25.40
CA PRO A 46 -17.23 2.94 -26.57
C PRO A 46 -18.05 4.06 -27.25
N PRO A 47 -18.20 4.02 -28.58
CA PRO A 47 -19.19 4.82 -29.26
C PRO A 47 -20.61 4.39 -28.87
N THR A 48 -21.59 5.24 -29.06
CA THR A 48 -23.00 4.97 -28.73
C THR A 48 -23.48 3.67 -29.38
N GLY A 49 -24.04 2.77 -28.58
CA GLY A 49 -24.54 1.47 -29.05
C GLY A 49 -23.49 0.34 -29.07
N SER A 50 -22.27 0.59 -28.63
CA SER A 50 -21.22 -0.41 -28.49
C SER A 50 -21.06 -0.83 -27.02
N LEU A 51 -20.48 -2.02 -26.81
CA LEU A 51 -20.20 -2.52 -25.46
C LEU A 51 -19.00 -1.77 -24.84
N GLY A 52 -19.18 -1.27 -23.62
CA GLY A 52 -18.10 -0.62 -22.86
C GLY A 52 -17.59 -1.52 -21.74
N TYR A 53 -16.32 -1.32 -21.35
CA TYR A 53 -15.79 -1.86 -20.11
C TYR A 53 -15.19 -0.76 -19.25
N GLY A 54 -15.18 -0.95 -17.95
CA GLY A 54 -14.52 -0.10 -16.98
C GLY A 54 -13.55 -0.92 -16.14
N LEU A 55 -12.41 -0.32 -15.78
CA LEU A 55 -11.48 -0.89 -14.82
C LEU A 55 -11.79 -0.32 -13.44
N MET A 56 -11.80 -1.18 -12.45
CA MET A 56 -11.97 -0.81 -11.06
C MET A 56 -10.77 -1.33 -10.28
N SER A 57 -10.27 -0.51 -9.38
CA SER A 57 -9.20 -0.90 -8.46
C SER A 57 -9.56 -0.50 -7.04
N GLY A 58 -9.02 -1.19 -6.07
CA GLY A 58 -9.24 -0.89 -4.67
C GLY A 58 -8.13 -1.48 -3.82
N THR A 59 -7.77 -0.78 -2.74
CA THR A 59 -6.74 -1.21 -1.82
C THR A 59 -7.36 -1.59 -0.49
N ARG A 60 -6.90 -2.68 0.11
CA ARG A 60 -7.30 -3.15 1.44
C ARG A 60 -6.06 -3.54 2.23
N SER A 61 -6.04 -3.16 3.51
CA SER A 61 -4.97 -3.54 4.43
C SER A 61 -5.57 -4.34 5.59
N ALA A 62 -4.84 -5.33 6.05
CA ALA A 62 -5.19 -6.09 7.22
C ALA A 62 -3.98 -6.26 8.13
N THR A 63 -4.24 -6.37 9.43
CA THR A 63 -3.24 -6.59 10.45
C THR A 63 -3.70 -7.74 11.35
N THR A 64 -2.78 -8.62 11.69
CA THR A 64 -3.01 -9.71 12.65
C THR A 64 -1.91 -9.74 13.70
N SER A 65 -2.26 -10.12 14.92
CA SER A 65 -1.30 -10.32 16.00
C SER A 65 -0.93 -11.81 16.07
N VAL A 66 0.38 -12.09 16.10
CA VAL A 66 0.92 -13.45 16.17
C VAL A 66 1.92 -13.54 17.31
N PRO A 67 1.95 -14.64 18.10
CA PRO A 67 2.96 -14.83 19.12
C PRO A 67 4.38 -14.78 18.56
N ALA A 68 5.26 -14.00 19.18
CA ALA A 68 6.67 -13.93 18.83
C ALA A 68 7.44 -15.03 19.59
N THR A 69 7.36 -16.25 19.10
CA THR A 69 7.97 -17.44 19.71
C THR A 69 9.41 -17.69 19.28
N GLY A 70 9.85 -17.04 18.20
CA GLY A 70 11.21 -17.08 17.71
C GLY A 70 12.00 -15.83 18.11
N THR A 71 13.26 -15.78 17.71
CA THR A 71 14.14 -14.60 17.85
C THR A 71 14.84 -14.32 16.53
N LYS A 72 15.09 -13.03 16.28
CA LYS A 72 15.86 -12.55 15.13
C LYS A 72 16.96 -11.63 15.63
N GLU A 73 18.18 -11.86 15.19
CA GLU A 73 19.29 -10.93 15.42
C GLU A 73 19.06 -9.64 14.65
N VAL A 74 19.07 -8.53 15.37
CA VAL A 74 18.84 -7.20 14.82
C VAL A 74 20.03 -6.32 15.12
N SER A 75 20.42 -5.54 14.12
CA SER A 75 21.51 -4.57 14.22
C SER A 75 21.01 -3.23 13.67
N ARG A 76 20.79 -2.25 14.57
CA ARG A 76 20.28 -0.92 14.24
C ARG A 76 21.20 0.17 14.75
N THR A 77 21.41 1.22 13.93
CA THR A 77 22.11 2.42 14.31
C THR A 77 21.19 3.39 15.03
N ALA A 78 21.72 4.07 16.04
CA ALA A 78 21.02 5.16 16.71
C ALA A 78 20.93 6.39 15.79
N SER A 79 19.84 7.14 15.89
CA SER A 79 19.65 8.40 15.18
C SER A 79 18.93 9.42 16.06
N GLY A 80 19.13 10.70 15.75
CA GLY A 80 18.47 11.79 16.47
C GLY A 80 18.75 13.13 15.82
N VAL A 81 18.07 14.16 16.31
CA VAL A 81 18.23 15.53 15.82
C VAL A 81 19.22 16.26 16.70
N ILE A 82 20.17 16.93 16.06
CA ILE A 82 21.08 17.86 16.70
C ILE A 82 20.94 19.24 16.10
N THR A 83 21.28 20.28 16.88
CA THR A 83 21.39 21.66 16.43
C THR A 83 22.86 22.00 16.29
N VAL A 84 23.30 22.35 15.09
CA VAL A 84 24.66 22.78 14.80
C VAL A 84 24.74 24.29 14.91
N TYR A 85 25.72 24.77 15.62
CA TYR A 85 25.93 26.20 15.90
C TYR A 85 27.22 26.72 15.23
N ASN A 86 27.13 27.87 14.61
CA ASN A 86 28.24 28.62 14.06
C ASN A 86 28.41 29.92 14.85
N ASN A 87 29.41 29.94 15.75
CA ASN A 87 29.84 31.13 16.49
C ASN A 87 31.19 31.65 15.96
N TYR A 88 31.68 31.14 14.83
CA TYR A 88 32.97 31.46 14.25
C TYR A 88 32.94 32.77 13.47
N SER A 89 32.01 32.93 12.55
CA SER A 89 31.93 34.06 11.64
C SER A 89 30.51 34.44 11.27
N THR A 90 30.32 35.58 10.66
CA THR A 90 29.05 36.04 10.08
C THR A 90 28.73 35.36 8.76
N GLU A 91 29.66 34.60 8.21
CA GLU A 91 29.44 33.81 6.97
C GLU A 91 28.96 32.42 7.29
N SER A 92 28.15 31.86 6.38
CA SER A 92 27.70 30.47 6.51
C SER A 92 28.85 29.49 6.39
N GLN A 93 28.78 28.40 7.15
CA GLN A 93 29.76 27.31 7.12
C GLN A 93 29.13 26.05 6.53
N ARG A 94 29.68 25.60 5.41
CA ARG A 94 29.23 24.38 4.76
C ARG A 94 29.84 23.14 5.40
N LEU A 95 29.00 22.24 5.88
CA LEU A 95 29.37 20.89 6.31
C LEU A 95 28.94 19.90 5.24
N ILE A 96 29.89 19.15 4.72
CA ILE A 96 29.64 18.16 3.66
C ILE A 96 28.95 16.91 4.22
N ALA A 97 28.30 16.16 3.36
CA ALA A 97 27.73 14.86 3.71
C ALA A 97 28.77 13.99 4.41
N ARG A 98 28.33 13.20 5.40
CA ARG A 98 29.16 12.35 6.25
C ARG A 98 30.10 13.09 7.21
N THR A 99 29.96 14.43 7.39
CA THR A 99 30.67 15.16 8.45
C THR A 99 30.43 14.48 9.80
N ARG A 100 31.54 14.30 10.55
CA ARG A 100 31.56 13.62 11.84
C ARG A 100 31.32 14.59 12.98
N PHE A 101 30.46 14.17 13.90
CA PHE A 101 30.20 14.81 15.19
C PHE A 101 30.61 13.84 16.29
N GLU A 102 31.51 14.23 17.14
CA GLU A 102 32.06 13.42 18.22
C GLU A 102 31.44 13.84 19.55
N ALA A 103 30.85 12.86 20.23
CA ALA A 103 30.35 13.04 21.59
C ALA A 103 31.49 12.97 22.62
N PRO A 104 31.29 13.42 23.86
CA PRO A 104 32.34 13.45 24.91
C PRO A 104 32.96 12.10 25.23
N ASP A 105 32.29 11.00 24.95
CA ASP A 105 32.77 9.62 25.12
C ASP A 105 33.48 9.06 23.88
N GLY A 106 33.77 9.89 22.89
CA GLY A 106 34.42 9.49 21.64
C GLY A 106 33.55 8.84 20.60
N LYS A 107 32.25 8.70 20.84
CA LYS A 107 31.32 8.12 19.86
C LYS A 107 31.04 9.10 18.73
N ILE A 108 31.07 8.57 17.51
CA ILE A 108 30.91 9.33 16.28
C ILE A 108 29.50 9.19 15.72
N TYR A 109 28.94 10.31 15.31
CA TYR A 109 27.68 10.43 14.58
C TYR A 109 27.93 11.20 13.29
N ARG A 110 27.11 10.97 12.25
CA ARG A 110 27.28 11.60 10.93
C ARG A 110 25.96 12.11 10.38
N ILE A 111 26.02 13.25 9.69
CA ILE A 111 24.95 13.70 8.80
C ILE A 111 24.99 12.91 7.49
N GLN A 112 23.82 12.68 6.88
CA GLN A 112 23.74 12.02 5.56
C GLN A 112 23.93 13.02 4.44
N ASP A 113 23.32 14.20 4.55
CA ASP A 113 23.35 15.25 3.54
C ASP A 113 24.24 16.42 3.97
N SER A 114 24.71 17.19 2.98
CA SER A 114 25.43 18.44 3.24
C SER A 114 24.46 19.49 3.77
N ILE A 115 24.94 20.28 4.75
CA ILE A 115 24.18 21.39 5.34
C ILE A 115 24.99 22.66 5.30
N ASP A 116 24.33 23.81 5.22
CA ASP A 116 24.94 25.13 5.35
C ASP A 116 24.49 25.75 6.68
N VAL A 117 25.40 25.83 7.64
CA VAL A 117 25.16 26.43 8.97
C VAL A 117 25.22 27.94 8.84
N PRO A 118 24.13 28.69 9.10
CA PRO A 118 24.12 30.14 8.97
C PRO A 118 25.23 30.81 9.79
N GLY A 119 25.65 31.98 9.37
CA GLY A 119 26.62 32.79 10.12
C GLY A 119 26.00 33.38 11.39
N ALA A 120 26.88 33.74 12.34
CA ALA A 120 26.49 34.41 13.55
C ALA A 120 25.98 35.84 13.26
N THR A 121 25.06 36.32 14.07
CA THR A 121 24.51 37.69 13.99
C THR A 121 24.84 38.49 15.25
N LYS A 122 24.69 39.79 15.18
CA LYS A 122 24.87 40.66 16.37
C LYS A 122 23.51 40.89 17.03
N SER A 123 23.48 40.74 18.35
CA SER A 123 22.35 41.15 19.16
C SER A 123 22.24 42.68 19.23
N ALA A 124 21.05 43.20 19.50
CA ALA A 124 20.79 44.61 19.75
C ALA A 124 21.64 45.18 20.93
N THR A 125 22.08 44.33 21.86
CA THR A 125 22.93 44.66 23.00
C THR A 125 24.45 44.50 22.71
N GLY A 126 24.82 44.20 21.45
CA GLY A 126 26.21 44.05 21.00
C GLY A 126 26.83 42.67 21.21
N GLY A 127 26.08 41.71 21.78
CA GLY A 127 26.51 40.31 21.89
C GLY A 127 26.43 39.57 20.59
N GLN A 128 27.21 38.50 20.44
CA GLN A 128 27.13 37.59 19.28
C GLN A 128 26.06 36.51 19.53
N ILE A 129 25.20 36.29 18.53
CA ILE A 129 24.22 35.22 18.52
C ILE A 129 24.67 34.20 17.48
N PRO A 130 25.00 32.96 17.86
CA PRO A 130 25.42 31.93 16.91
C PRO A 130 24.32 31.65 15.86
N GLY A 131 24.70 31.56 14.60
CA GLY A 131 23.83 30.98 13.59
C GLY A 131 23.63 29.49 13.87
N SER A 132 22.45 28.95 13.59
CA SER A 132 22.17 27.55 13.88
C SER A 132 21.29 26.90 12.86
N ILE A 133 21.40 25.56 12.74
CA ILE A 133 20.55 24.72 11.91
C ILE A 133 20.35 23.36 12.59
N GLN A 134 19.14 22.83 12.47
CA GLN A 134 18.85 21.48 12.92
C GLN A 134 19.10 20.46 11.81
N THR A 135 19.66 19.32 12.17
CA THR A 135 19.91 18.22 11.24
C THR A 135 19.81 16.87 11.96
N THR A 136 19.49 15.84 11.20
CA THR A 136 19.49 14.46 11.71
C THR A 136 20.88 13.85 11.59
N VAL A 137 21.34 13.23 12.66
CA VAL A 137 22.58 12.44 12.67
C VAL A 137 22.30 10.97 12.92
N TYR A 138 23.19 10.15 12.42
CA TYR A 138 23.18 8.69 12.54
C TYR A 138 24.50 8.22 13.15
N ALA A 139 24.43 7.29 14.07
CA ALA A 139 25.59 6.69 14.68
C ALA A 139 26.47 5.98 13.64
N ASP A 140 27.78 6.02 13.85
CA ASP A 140 28.77 5.41 12.95
C ASP A 140 28.76 3.88 12.99
N ALA A 141 28.24 3.31 14.09
CA ALA A 141 28.03 1.88 14.25
C ALA A 141 26.69 1.59 14.95
N PRO A 142 26.14 0.40 14.79
CA PRO A 142 24.94 -0.01 15.51
C PRO A 142 25.23 -0.25 17.00
N GLY A 143 24.16 -0.32 17.78
CA GLY A 143 24.19 -0.72 19.18
C GLY A 143 23.68 0.33 20.15
N ALA A 144 23.18 -0.15 21.28
CA ALA A 144 22.60 0.65 22.35
C ALA A 144 23.61 1.63 22.98
N SER A 145 24.91 1.38 22.88
CA SER A 145 25.96 2.27 23.39
C SER A 145 26.00 3.64 22.70
N TYR A 146 25.37 3.77 21.54
CA TYR A 146 25.21 5.03 20.81
C TYR A 146 23.92 5.78 21.17
N ASN A 147 23.05 5.20 21.97
CA ASN A 147 21.88 5.92 22.45
C ASN A 147 22.28 7.00 23.47
N ARG A 148 21.61 8.14 23.42
CA ARG A 148 21.81 9.28 24.31
C ARG A 148 20.49 9.69 24.93
N THR A 149 20.51 9.97 26.20
CA THR A 149 19.41 10.55 26.95
C THR A 149 19.89 11.87 27.57
N GLY A 150 19.21 12.95 27.24
CA GLY A 150 19.59 14.29 27.75
C GLY A 150 20.57 15.05 26.86
N LYS A 151 20.80 16.29 27.26
CA LYS A 151 21.60 17.25 26.49
C LYS A 151 23.05 16.78 26.36
N THR A 152 23.52 16.67 25.12
CA THR A 152 24.89 16.28 24.79
C THR A 152 25.48 17.28 23.80
N SER A 153 26.71 17.72 24.06
CA SER A 153 27.48 18.58 23.14
C SER A 153 28.38 17.72 22.28
N TYR A 154 28.53 18.12 21.02
CA TYR A 154 29.34 17.42 20.02
C TYR A 154 30.35 18.36 19.41
N THR A 155 31.56 17.87 19.23
CA THR A 155 32.63 18.55 18.50
C THR A 155 32.75 18.04 17.08
N LEU A 156 33.43 18.79 16.21
CA LEU A 156 33.75 18.36 14.84
C LEU A 156 35.24 17.96 14.79
N PRO A 157 35.59 16.68 14.92
CA PRO A 157 36.99 16.25 15.03
C PRO A 157 37.83 16.60 13.80
N ALA A 158 37.19 16.76 12.64
CA ALA A 158 37.87 17.21 11.42
C ALA A 158 38.41 18.63 11.48
N LEU A 159 37.97 19.44 12.45
CA LEU A 159 38.41 20.80 12.67
C LEU A 159 39.49 20.92 13.78
N LYS A 160 39.92 19.81 14.35
CA LYS A 160 40.93 19.83 15.41
C LYS A 160 42.20 20.52 14.92
N GLY A 161 42.61 21.60 15.64
CA GLY A 161 43.72 22.47 15.23
C GLY A 161 43.34 23.64 14.32
N ASP A 162 42.10 23.74 13.91
CA ASP A 162 41.54 24.87 13.16
C ASP A 162 40.85 25.84 14.14
N PRO A 163 40.91 27.19 13.94
CA PRO A 163 40.22 28.17 14.80
C PRO A 163 38.69 27.94 14.94
N ARG A 164 38.09 27.22 14.03
CA ARG A 164 36.66 26.85 14.05
C ARG A 164 36.32 25.76 15.06
N PHE A 165 37.31 25.02 15.58
CA PHE A 165 37.06 23.83 16.40
C PHE A 165 36.23 24.13 17.65
N ASP A 166 36.54 25.24 18.36
CA ASP A 166 35.83 25.61 19.58
C ASP A 166 34.57 26.46 19.33
N THR A 167 34.37 26.92 18.11
CA THR A 167 33.30 27.87 17.76
C THR A 167 32.25 27.29 16.82
N LEU A 168 32.53 26.15 16.17
CA LEU A 168 31.60 25.38 15.39
C LEU A 168 31.34 24.06 16.13
N TYR A 169 30.17 23.93 16.75
CA TYR A 169 29.81 22.80 17.60
C TYR A 169 28.33 22.41 17.39
N ALA A 170 27.92 21.32 18.00
CA ALA A 170 26.50 20.92 17.96
C ALA A 170 26.01 20.49 19.34
N GLU A 171 24.72 20.59 19.57
CA GLU A 171 24.01 20.10 20.75
C GLU A 171 22.79 19.29 20.34
N GLY A 172 22.49 18.22 21.07
CA GLY A 172 21.30 17.41 20.88
C GLY A 172 20.79 16.89 22.21
N GLU A 173 19.50 16.57 22.29
CA GLU A 173 18.90 16.06 23.54
C GLU A 173 18.89 14.54 23.59
N ALA A 174 18.30 13.90 22.60
CA ALA A 174 18.16 12.44 22.56
C ALA A 174 18.58 11.86 21.20
N ILE A 175 19.35 10.79 21.25
CA ILE A 175 19.66 9.92 20.12
C ILE A 175 19.26 8.52 20.54
N SER A 176 18.44 7.84 19.72
CA SER A 176 17.83 6.56 20.10
C SER A 176 17.73 5.59 18.91
N GLY A 177 17.27 4.37 19.16
CA GLY A 177 17.08 3.35 18.16
C GLY A 177 18.28 2.44 17.93
N GLY A 178 19.44 2.75 18.53
CA GLY A 178 20.62 1.88 18.47
C GLY A 178 20.40 0.59 19.26
N PHE A 179 20.61 -0.56 18.59
CA PHE A 179 20.42 -1.86 19.20
C PHE A 179 21.24 -2.93 18.46
N ILE A 180 21.76 -3.89 19.21
CA ILE A 180 22.31 -5.15 18.68
C ILE A 180 21.87 -6.25 19.62
N GLY A 181 21.29 -7.30 19.08
CA GLY A 181 20.89 -8.47 19.83
C GLY A 181 19.65 -9.16 19.29
N PRO A 182 19.20 -10.21 19.97
CA PRO A 182 17.99 -10.90 19.61
C PRO A 182 16.75 -10.05 19.96
N GLU A 183 15.87 -9.88 19.01
CA GLU A 183 14.52 -9.36 19.25
C GLU A 183 13.50 -10.48 19.07
N PRO A 184 12.39 -10.46 19.84
CA PRO A 184 11.29 -11.38 19.61
C PRO A 184 10.82 -11.30 18.16
N ALA A 185 10.70 -12.43 17.52
CA ALA A 185 10.23 -12.54 16.15
C ALA A 185 9.21 -13.68 16.03
N VAL A 186 8.36 -13.60 15.05
CA VAL A 186 7.44 -14.70 14.71
C VAL A 186 8.26 -15.85 14.15
N ALA A 187 8.00 -17.07 14.63
CA ALA A 187 8.61 -18.26 14.04
C ALA A 187 8.18 -18.42 12.58
N GLU A 188 9.07 -18.93 11.73
CA GLU A 188 8.83 -19.00 10.28
C GLU A 188 7.55 -19.77 9.92
N ALA A 189 7.25 -20.86 10.62
CA ALA A 189 6.03 -21.63 10.43
C ALA A 189 4.76 -20.84 10.80
N ASP A 190 4.82 -20.01 11.84
CA ASP A 190 3.70 -19.17 12.27
C ASP A 190 3.52 -17.98 11.32
N LEU A 191 4.63 -17.42 10.83
CA LEU A 191 4.61 -16.39 9.81
C LEU A 191 3.96 -16.90 8.52
N ALA A 192 4.32 -18.08 8.05
CA ALA A 192 3.73 -18.69 6.87
C ALA A 192 2.22 -18.91 7.01
N ARG A 193 1.78 -19.42 8.18
CA ARG A 193 0.34 -19.59 8.47
C ARG A 193 -0.41 -18.27 8.52
N ALA A 194 0.16 -17.28 9.18
CA ALA A 194 -0.44 -15.95 9.28
C ALA A 194 -0.52 -15.27 7.91
N LYS A 195 0.49 -15.45 7.06
CA LYS A 195 0.49 -14.94 5.68
C LYS A 195 -0.69 -15.48 4.88
N VAL A 196 -0.88 -16.80 4.89
CA VAL A 196 -2.00 -17.43 4.18
C VAL A 196 -3.35 -16.92 4.69
N ALA A 197 -3.50 -16.80 6.01
CA ALA A 197 -4.74 -16.29 6.61
C ALA A 197 -5.00 -14.81 6.24
N LEU A 198 -3.96 -13.96 6.25
CA LEU A 198 -4.06 -12.57 5.83
C LEU A 198 -4.44 -12.44 4.36
N GLU A 199 -3.79 -13.18 3.47
CA GLU A 199 -4.06 -13.15 2.03
C GLU A 199 -5.49 -13.63 1.71
N GLN A 200 -5.96 -14.67 2.37
CA GLN A 200 -7.36 -15.14 2.23
C GLN A 200 -8.37 -14.08 2.71
N GLY A 201 -8.13 -13.50 3.88
CA GLY A 201 -8.98 -12.44 4.43
C GLY A 201 -9.00 -11.19 3.55
N LEU A 202 -7.84 -10.77 3.06
CA LEU A 202 -7.70 -9.62 2.16
C LEU A 202 -8.39 -9.87 0.82
N ALA A 203 -8.24 -11.07 0.23
CA ALA A 203 -8.91 -11.43 -1.01
C ALA A 203 -10.44 -11.34 -0.87
N GLN A 204 -10.97 -11.91 0.21
CA GLN A 204 -12.41 -11.86 0.48
C GLN A 204 -12.89 -10.41 0.71
N ALA A 205 -12.14 -9.62 1.47
CA ALA A 205 -12.48 -8.21 1.71
C ALA A 205 -12.42 -7.37 0.43
N ALA A 206 -11.41 -7.62 -0.43
CA ALA A 206 -11.29 -6.94 -1.72
C ALA A 206 -12.44 -7.29 -2.65
N GLN A 207 -12.78 -8.57 -2.78
CA GLN A 207 -13.91 -9.03 -3.59
C GLN A 207 -15.23 -8.41 -3.12
N THR A 208 -15.50 -8.43 -1.82
CA THR A 208 -16.72 -7.85 -1.24
C THR A 208 -16.79 -6.35 -1.50
N ALA A 209 -15.67 -5.65 -1.30
CA ALA A 209 -15.62 -4.21 -1.51
C ALA A 209 -15.81 -3.82 -2.99
N LEU A 210 -15.17 -4.54 -3.91
CA LEU A 210 -15.35 -4.30 -5.34
C LEU A 210 -16.78 -4.60 -5.78
N ALA A 211 -17.36 -5.71 -5.31
CA ALA A 211 -18.74 -6.07 -5.62
C ALA A 211 -19.74 -4.97 -5.22
N SER A 212 -19.51 -4.31 -4.07
CA SER A 212 -20.37 -3.20 -3.62
C SER A 212 -20.23 -1.90 -4.43
N GLN A 213 -19.18 -1.78 -5.22
CA GLN A 213 -18.89 -0.58 -6.03
C GLN A 213 -19.32 -0.73 -7.50
N ILE A 214 -19.79 -1.91 -7.91
CA ILE A 214 -20.21 -2.12 -9.30
C ILE A 214 -21.45 -1.28 -9.59
N PRO A 215 -21.39 -0.36 -10.58
CA PRO A 215 -22.54 0.46 -10.95
C PRO A 215 -23.68 -0.38 -11.53
N ALA A 216 -24.90 0.12 -11.40
CA ALA A 216 -26.06 -0.53 -12.02
C ALA A 216 -25.87 -0.65 -13.54
N GLY A 217 -26.15 -1.82 -14.09
CA GLY A 217 -26.01 -2.12 -15.52
C GLY A 217 -24.63 -2.65 -15.93
N TYR A 218 -23.69 -2.81 -15.00
CA TYR A 218 -22.41 -3.46 -15.25
C TYR A 218 -22.38 -4.89 -14.71
N LEU A 219 -21.61 -5.73 -15.39
CA LEU A 219 -21.35 -7.11 -14.99
C LEU A 219 -19.85 -7.32 -14.86
N VAL A 220 -19.45 -8.06 -13.84
CA VAL A 220 -18.04 -8.48 -13.69
C VAL A 220 -17.78 -9.63 -14.65
N VAL A 221 -16.71 -9.52 -15.42
CA VAL A 221 -16.27 -10.63 -16.28
C VAL A 221 -15.53 -11.66 -15.42
N PRO A 222 -15.98 -12.92 -15.38
CA PRO A 222 -15.31 -13.96 -14.59
C PRO A 222 -13.82 -14.11 -14.99
N GLY A 223 -12.94 -14.26 -14.00
CA GLY A 223 -11.51 -14.47 -14.23
C GLY A 223 -10.69 -13.20 -14.51
N THR A 224 -11.30 -12.01 -14.43
CA THR A 224 -10.56 -10.73 -14.61
C THR A 224 -10.14 -10.06 -13.31
N LEU A 225 -10.49 -10.64 -12.16
CA LEU A 225 -10.01 -10.15 -10.87
C LEU A 225 -8.55 -10.59 -10.67
N GLU A 226 -7.67 -9.61 -10.54
CA GLU A 226 -6.27 -9.80 -10.17
C GLU A 226 -6.05 -9.18 -8.80
N ILE A 227 -5.40 -9.90 -7.90
CA ILE A 227 -5.09 -9.41 -6.56
C ILE A 227 -3.57 -9.50 -6.37
N THR A 228 -2.95 -8.38 -6.11
CA THR A 228 -1.53 -8.30 -5.77
C THR A 228 -1.37 -8.00 -4.28
N TYR A 229 -0.38 -8.62 -3.66
CA TYR A 229 -0.10 -8.44 -2.24
C TYR A 229 1.25 -7.77 -2.05
N SER A 230 1.32 -6.82 -1.11
CA SER A 230 2.59 -6.26 -0.65
C SER A 230 3.38 -7.30 0.16
N ASP A 231 4.66 -7.01 0.41
CA ASP A 231 5.40 -7.74 1.44
C ASP A 231 4.76 -7.55 2.82
N ILE A 232 4.88 -8.59 3.66
CA ILE A 232 4.44 -8.51 5.05
C ILE A 232 5.41 -7.62 5.83
N THR A 233 4.87 -6.62 6.51
CA THR A 233 5.60 -5.84 7.50
C THR A 233 5.36 -6.42 8.89
N GLN A 234 6.43 -6.54 9.67
CA GLN A 234 6.38 -7.00 11.05
C GLN A 234 6.79 -5.86 11.98
N THR A 235 5.96 -5.58 12.98
CA THR A 235 6.25 -4.62 14.05
C THR A 235 6.09 -5.30 15.41
N ALA A 236 6.77 -4.78 16.43
CA ALA A 236 6.58 -5.28 17.79
C ALA A 236 5.15 -5.01 18.26
N GLY A 237 4.50 -6.03 18.78
CA GLY A 237 3.22 -5.94 19.47
C GLY A 237 3.40 -5.94 20.98
N GLU A 238 2.28 -5.96 21.71
CA GLU A 238 2.29 -6.07 23.16
C GLU A 238 2.48 -7.53 23.61
N SER A 239 2.97 -7.73 24.82
CA SER A 239 3.02 -9.04 25.49
C SER A 239 3.67 -10.16 24.66
N ASN A 240 4.87 -9.90 24.11
CA ASN A 240 5.63 -10.87 23.31
C ASN A 240 4.89 -11.35 22.04
N THR A 241 4.13 -10.46 21.41
CA THR A 241 3.52 -10.67 20.11
C THR A 241 4.18 -9.80 19.04
N ALA A 242 3.94 -10.12 17.78
CA ALA A 242 4.25 -9.26 16.65
C ALA A 242 2.97 -8.96 15.87
N LEU A 243 2.85 -7.74 15.38
CA LEU A 243 1.81 -7.34 14.46
C LEU A 243 2.32 -7.53 13.03
N LEU A 244 1.61 -8.34 12.27
CA LEU A 244 1.86 -8.57 10.86
C LEU A 244 0.84 -7.78 10.05
N SER A 245 1.31 -6.93 9.16
CA SER A 245 0.45 -6.12 8.30
C SER A 245 0.75 -6.38 6.83
N GLN A 246 -0.28 -6.47 6.01
CA GLN A 246 -0.19 -6.67 4.58
C GLN A 246 -1.27 -5.89 3.86
N THR A 247 -0.99 -5.48 2.63
CA THR A 247 -1.92 -4.75 1.77
C THR A 247 -2.17 -5.53 0.49
N ALA A 248 -3.43 -5.57 0.05
CA ALA A 248 -3.86 -6.11 -1.24
C ALA A 248 -4.39 -4.98 -2.13
N THR A 249 -4.04 -5.03 -3.39
CA THR A 249 -4.53 -4.11 -4.43
C THR A 249 -5.06 -4.90 -5.61
#